data_4445636785f457c366ad5d78db6a2f55
#
_entry.id   4445636785f457c366ad5d78db6a2f55
#
_cell.length_a   1.000
_cell.length_b   1.000
_cell.length_c   1.000
_cell.angle_alpha   90.00
_cell.angle_beta   90.00
_cell.angle_gamma   90.00
#
_symmetry.space_group_name_H-M   'P 1'
#
loop_
_entity.id
_entity.type
_entity.pdbx_description
1 polymer ?
#
loop_
_entity_poly.entity_id
_entity_poly.type
_entity_poly.pdbx_seq_one_letter_code
_entity_poly.pdbx_strand_id
1 'polypeptide(L)'
;MDDASGDTARPTWFGADASPLFGVLHTPAGGAARAGIVICPPIGKEHVDTYRGLKLLAEALCARGFAVLRFDYPGTGDSAGEQRSDTAVAQFQAGVRAAVDYLRAAGVHRVGVVGLRFGALLAASLAGRLGEVTAMALWDPVTDGRRYLREGRALYRMTVGQDTEAGDSASGDENFLGITLSSAAVDDLRALRLPADIASVPHVLIGARPENLGDPRLTTLGEQANCTVAEVTGQPEFVAPPSFVVVIPAPAITMIADWFDRAIASDRVPVTPRIVTDVVVAVSPTGEQVRESIEYVGPARLFTIRTTMGQPSADAPTMLFHSTACEHRIGSGRVWVDSARELAGTGVVAVRYDRRGTGDTGVATTEFARIYSPESGDDVLAAMRGTGAQPQRLMMTGVCSGGSNSAFGALAGGGSRAIVLVNVILYSLRRVEVGPEKLVRMSPPSPGEEPAPQPWLERTVKKLARRWIPYPVWLLLGRLGLIQVPEVLLSGLSRIPGMSVDMVLSPSDAEWFAKQRGGRGLQRLAAKGWAPTVVAAPTGDHPLLQRDIQDLVRGHLMTVAMREFPDALRIPVQPPTEDEPSRVPT
;
A
#
# COMPACT_ATOMS: atom_id res chain seq x y z
N MET A 1 -16.04 -23.35 -7.15
CA MET A 1 -15.35 -23.22 -8.44
C MET A 1 -13.88 -23.27 -8.10
N ASP A 2 -13.27 -24.42 -8.30
CA ASP A 2 -11.83 -24.60 -8.12
C ASP A 2 -11.12 -23.65 -9.08
N ASP A 3 -10.16 -22.91 -8.53
CA ASP A 3 -9.38 -21.92 -9.28
C ASP A 3 -8.62 -22.67 -10.39
N ALA A 4 -8.85 -22.30 -11.65
CA ALA A 4 -8.28 -22.97 -12.82
C ALA A 4 -6.74 -22.84 -12.91
N SER A 5 -6.10 -22.09 -11.98
CA SER A 5 -4.63 -21.93 -11.92
C SER A 5 -3.91 -23.07 -11.21
N GLY A 6 -4.61 -23.93 -10.46
CA GLY A 6 -3.99 -24.97 -9.65
C GLY A 6 -3.11 -24.46 -8.50
N ASP A 7 -3.09 -23.14 -8.26
CA ASP A 7 -2.39 -22.47 -7.19
C ASP A 7 -3.29 -22.34 -5.95
N THR A 8 -2.77 -22.73 -4.79
CA THR A 8 -3.44 -22.54 -3.50
C THR A 8 -2.72 -21.47 -2.69
N ALA A 9 -2.93 -20.21 -3.05
CA ALA A 9 -2.43 -19.06 -2.29
C ALA A 9 -3.09 -19.01 -0.91
N ARG A 10 -2.29 -19.12 0.15
CA ARG A 10 -2.76 -19.11 1.55
C ARG A 10 -2.06 -17.99 2.32
N PRO A 11 -2.74 -16.89 2.59
CA PRO A 11 -2.25 -15.87 3.52
C PRO A 11 -2.07 -16.44 4.91
N THR A 12 -1.01 -16.03 5.59
CA THR A 12 -0.66 -16.53 6.91
C THR A 12 0.21 -15.54 7.67
N TRP A 13 0.15 -15.63 8.97
CA TRP A 13 1.12 -15.00 9.86
C TRP A 13 2.18 -16.04 10.26
N PHE A 14 3.44 -15.61 10.36
CA PHE A 14 4.56 -16.48 10.72
C PHE A 14 5.67 -15.72 11.46
N GLY A 15 6.72 -16.41 11.86
CA GLY A 15 7.84 -15.85 12.62
C GLY A 15 7.60 -15.84 14.12
N ALA A 16 8.13 -14.85 14.83
CA ALA A 16 8.00 -14.75 16.28
C ALA A 16 6.62 -14.24 16.69
N ASP A 17 6.00 -14.84 17.69
CA ASP A 17 4.67 -14.46 18.20
C ASP A 17 4.62 -12.99 18.67
N ALA A 18 5.72 -12.44 19.18
CA ALA A 18 5.80 -11.04 19.63
C ALA A 18 5.92 -10.04 18.46
N SER A 19 6.30 -10.49 17.27
CA SER A 19 6.46 -9.64 16.07
C SER A 19 6.15 -10.46 14.81
N PRO A 20 4.88 -10.86 14.62
CA PRO A 20 4.48 -11.73 13.52
C PRO A 20 4.64 -11.01 12.17
N LEU A 21 5.11 -11.78 11.19
CA LEU A 21 5.24 -11.34 9.81
C LEU A 21 4.04 -11.82 9.01
N PHE A 22 3.51 -10.94 8.16
CA PHE A 22 2.51 -11.31 7.18
C PHE A 22 3.17 -11.90 5.93
N GLY A 23 2.60 -12.98 5.40
CA GLY A 23 3.01 -13.55 4.14
C GLY A 23 1.90 -14.30 3.44
N VAL A 24 2.12 -14.58 2.15
CA VAL A 24 1.23 -15.40 1.33
C VAL A 24 2.02 -16.56 0.77
N LEU A 25 1.66 -17.76 1.18
CA LEU A 25 2.26 -19.00 0.70
C LEU A 25 1.48 -19.52 -0.50
N HIS A 26 2.13 -19.63 -1.65
CA HIS A 26 1.65 -20.28 -2.85
C HIS A 26 2.14 -21.72 -2.86
N THR A 27 1.25 -22.68 -3.00
CA THR A 27 1.58 -24.13 -2.99
C THR A 27 1.12 -24.76 -4.29
N PRO A 28 1.95 -25.58 -4.97
CA PRO A 28 1.51 -26.27 -6.17
C PRO A 28 0.30 -27.19 -5.93
N ALA A 29 -0.50 -27.38 -6.96
CA ALA A 29 -1.57 -28.37 -6.94
C ALA A 29 -1.03 -29.75 -6.53
N GLY A 30 -1.73 -30.43 -5.60
CA GLY A 30 -1.29 -31.71 -5.04
C GLY A 30 -0.38 -31.58 -3.79
N GLY A 31 -0.06 -30.37 -3.33
CA GLY A 31 0.57 -30.15 -2.03
C GLY A 31 2.03 -30.61 -1.92
N ALA A 32 2.74 -30.79 -3.04
CA ALA A 32 4.15 -31.17 -3.05
C ALA A 32 4.99 -30.22 -3.92
N ALA A 33 6.16 -29.80 -3.44
CA ALA A 33 7.02 -28.85 -4.11
C ALA A 33 8.44 -29.39 -4.35
N ARG A 34 9.11 -28.88 -5.39
CA ARG A 34 10.52 -29.17 -5.74
C ARG A 34 11.47 -28.48 -4.79
N ALA A 35 11.15 -27.24 -4.45
CA ALA A 35 11.85 -26.39 -3.50
C ALA A 35 10.92 -25.30 -2.99
N GLY A 36 11.34 -24.60 -1.93
CA GLY A 36 10.73 -23.36 -1.48
C GLY A 36 11.42 -22.15 -2.12
N ILE A 37 10.66 -21.14 -2.49
CA ILE A 37 11.20 -19.87 -2.97
C ILE A 37 10.69 -18.75 -2.07
N VAL A 38 11.62 -17.97 -1.48
CA VAL A 38 11.29 -16.73 -0.75
C VAL A 38 11.42 -15.56 -1.69
N ILE A 39 10.40 -14.70 -1.78
CA ILE A 39 10.44 -13.45 -2.53
C ILE A 39 10.67 -12.30 -1.55
N CYS A 40 11.83 -11.66 -1.66
CA CYS A 40 12.24 -10.48 -0.89
C CYS A 40 11.82 -9.22 -1.66
N PRO A 41 10.77 -8.49 -1.23
CA PRO A 41 10.26 -7.32 -1.93
C PRO A 41 11.20 -6.10 -1.76
N PRO A 42 11.03 -5.04 -2.54
CA PRO A 42 11.59 -3.72 -2.23
C PRO A 42 10.84 -3.08 -1.04
N ILE A 43 11.19 -1.84 -0.67
CA ILE A 43 10.56 -1.09 0.42
C ILE A 43 9.89 0.20 -0.10
N GLY A 44 9.04 0.81 0.73
CA GLY A 44 8.36 2.07 0.42
C GLY A 44 7.40 1.95 -0.76
N LYS A 45 7.35 2.98 -1.60
CA LYS A 45 6.47 3.00 -2.79
C LYS A 45 6.78 1.85 -3.76
N GLU A 46 8.07 1.49 -3.94
CA GLU A 46 8.44 0.35 -4.77
C GLU A 46 7.74 -0.94 -4.33
N HIS A 47 7.55 -1.17 -3.01
CA HIS A 47 6.82 -2.33 -2.49
C HIS A 47 5.35 -2.33 -2.93
N VAL A 48 4.67 -1.20 -2.83
CA VAL A 48 3.26 -1.06 -3.21
C VAL A 48 3.09 -1.25 -4.72
N ASP A 49 3.91 -0.59 -5.52
CA ASP A 49 3.84 -0.64 -6.98
C ASP A 49 4.11 -2.05 -7.52
N THR A 50 5.10 -2.74 -6.95
CA THR A 50 5.52 -4.07 -7.44
C THR A 50 4.70 -5.24 -6.90
N TYR A 51 3.81 -5.02 -5.92
CA TYR A 51 3.08 -6.08 -5.23
C TYR A 51 2.39 -7.07 -6.19
N ARG A 52 1.66 -6.54 -7.19
CA ARG A 52 0.97 -7.37 -8.18
C ARG A 52 1.93 -8.15 -9.09
N GLY A 53 3.05 -7.55 -9.49
CA GLY A 53 4.07 -8.24 -10.30
C GLY A 53 4.77 -9.34 -9.51
N LEU A 54 5.05 -9.12 -8.22
CA LEU A 54 5.62 -10.16 -7.35
C LEU A 54 4.62 -11.30 -7.08
N LYS A 55 3.32 -11.01 -7.06
CA LYS A 55 2.27 -12.05 -7.03
C LYS A 55 2.29 -12.89 -8.32
N LEU A 56 2.36 -12.25 -9.49
CA LEU A 56 2.49 -12.96 -10.78
C LEU A 56 3.77 -13.80 -10.85
N LEU A 57 4.88 -13.32 -10.31
CA LEU A 57 6.10 -14.12 -10.21
C LEU A 57 5.90 -15.34 -9.30
N ALA A 58 5.22 -15.18 -8.17
CA ALA A 58 4.92 -16.29 -7.27
C ALA A 58 4.02 -17.33 -7.95
N GLU A 59 2.99 -16.91 -8.66
CA GLU A 59 2.10 -17.79 -9.44
C GLU A 59 2.88 -18.51 -10.55
N ALA A 60 3.77 -17.82 -11.28
CA ALA A 60 4.60 -18.40 -12.33
C ALA A 60 5.60 -19.43 -11.79
N LEU A 61 6.18 -19.21 -10.64
CA LEU A 61 7.07 -20.16 -9.94
C LEU A 61 6.25 -21.35 -9.40
N CYS A 62 5.08 -21.10 -8.82
CA CYS A 62 4.20 -22.12 -8.30
C CYS A 62 3.74 -23.08 -9.41
N ALA A 63 3.39 -22.56 -10.59
CA ALA A 63 3.06 -23.37 -11.77
C ALA A 63 4.21 -24.27 -12.22
N ARG A 64 5.48 -23.95 -11.90
CA ARG A 64 6.68 -24.77 -12.15
C ARG A 64 6.99 -25.74 -11.00
N GLY A 65 6.12 -25.82 -10.00
CA GLY A 65 6.22 -26.77 -8.90
C GLY A 65 7.01 -26.28 -7.69
N PHE A 66 7.17 -24.98 -7.50
CA PHE A 66 7.79 -24.41 -6.31
C PHE A 66 6.74 -23.99 -5.26
N ALA A 67 7.03 -24.20 -3.97
CA ALA A 67 6.30 -23.54 -2.91
C ALA A 67 6.87 -22.11 -2.73
N VAL A 68 6.05 -21.07 -2.87
CA VAL A 68 6.55 -19.70 -2.91
C VAL A 68 5.98 -18.87 -1.78
N LEU A 69 6.83 -18.25 -0.98
CA LEU A 69 6.45 -17.34 0.09
C LEU A 69 6.77 -15.90 -0.32
N ARG A 70 5.73 -15.08 -0.52
CA ARG A 70 5.82 -13.62 -0.50
C ARG A 70 5.57 -13.16 0.93
N PHE A 71 6.28 -12.14 1.40
CA PHE A 71 6.10 -11.64 2.76
C PHE A 71 6.43 -10.16 2.87
N ASP A 72 5.96 -9.55 3.95
CA ASP A 72 6.27 -8.18 4.33
C ASP A 72 7.31 -8.17 5.44
N TYR A 73 8.32 -7.29 5.34
CA TYR A 73 9.30 -7.10 6.40
C TYR A 73 8.66 -6.52 7.68
N PRO A 74 9.30 -6.66 8.86
CA PRO A 74 8.86 -5.97 10.06
C PRO A 74 8.64 -4.48 9.82
N GLY A 75 7.53 -3.91 10.28
CA GLY A 75 7.19 -2.49 10.07
C GLY A 75 6.78 -2.12 8.64
N THR A 76 6.65 -3.08 7.73
CA THR A 76 6.14 -2.85 6.37
C THR A 76 4.90 -3.68 6.09
N GLY A 77 4.14 -3.31 5.07
CA GLY A 77 2.93 -4.05 4.70
C GLY A 77 2.00 -4.29 5.89
N ASP A 78 1.50 -5.52 6.01
CA ASP A 78 0.67 -5.96 7.13
C ASP A 78 1.47 -6.55 8.30
N SER A 79 2.79 -6.72 8.19
CA SER A 79 3.64 -7.24 9.28
C SER A 79 3.57 -6.37 10.53
N ALA A 80 3.78 -6.98 11.69
CA ALA A 80 3.94 -6.23 12.94
C ALA A 80 5.22 -5.39 12.95
N GLY A 81 5.34 -4.49 13.92
CA GLY A 81 6.46 -3.58 14.06
C GLY A 81 6.19 -2.19 13.51
N GLU A 82 7.13 -1.30 13.75
CA GLU A 82 7.08 0.12 13.41
C GLU A 82 8.04 0.45 12.28
N GLN A 83 7.68 1.39 11.41
CA GLN A 83 8.54 1.85 10.31
C GLN A 83 9.82 2.53 10.82
N ARG A 84 9.72 3.31 11.90
CA ARG A 84 10.80 4.12 12.50
C ARG A 84 11.72 3.36 13.46
N SER A 85 11.84 2.06 13.32
CA SER A 85 12.77 1.30 14.17
C SER A 85 14.23 1.66 13.86
N ASP A 86 15.02 1.95 14.87
CA ASP A 86 16.47 2.19 14.74
C ASP A 86 17.21 0.95 14.23
N THR A 87 16.64 -0.23 14.40
CA THR A 87 17.18 -1.50 13.96
C THR A 87 16.47 -2.06 12.72
N ALA A 88 15.77 -1.21 11.94
CA ALA A 88 14.95 -1.66 10.82
C ALA A 88 15.69 -2.56 9.82
N VAL A 89 16.93 -2.22 9.44
CA VAL A 89 17.72 -3.04 8.50
C VAL A 89 18.03 -4.43 9.07
N ALA A 90 18.40 -4.51 10.35
CA ALA A 90 18.63 -5.79 11.03
C ALA A 90 17.34 -6.61 11.15
N GLN A 91 16.20 -5.93 11.39
CA GLN A 91 14.87 -6.56 11.41
C GLN A 91 14.47 -7.08 10.03
N PHE A 92 14.73 -6.34 8.94
CA PHE A 92 14.49 -6.81 7.58
C PHE A 92 15.31 -8.07 7.28
N GLN A 93 16.59 -8.10 7.69
CA GLN A 93 17.43 -9.29 7.57
C GLN A 93 16.90 -10.47 8.39
N ALA A 94 16.40 -10.23 9.59
CA ALA A 94 15.76 -11.26 10.42
C ALA A 94 14.45 -11.78 9.77
N GLY A 95 13.69 -10.89 9.12
CA GLY A 95 12.49 -11.27 8.35
C GLY A 95 12.80 -12.23 7.20
N VAL A 96 13.89 -11.99 6.45
CA VAL A 96 14.32 -12.93 5.39
C VAL A 96 14.66 -14.30 5.97
N ARG A 97 15.38 -14.36 7.11
CA ARG A 97 15.69 -15.63 7.79
C ARG A 97 14.42 -16.34 8.22
N ALA A 98 13.50 -15.62 8.87
CA ALA A 98 12.22 -16.18 9.32
C ALA A 98 11.40 -16.75 8.15
N ALA A 99 11.42 -16.10 6.97
CA ALA A 99 10.75 -16.59 5.78
C ALA A 99 11.37 -17.90 5.24
N VAL A 100 12.69 -18.00 5.23
CA VAL A 100 13.41 -19.24 4.87
C VAL A 100 13.10 -20.34 5.89
N ASP A 101 13.15 -20.05 7.17
CA ASP A 101 12.89 -21.02 8.24
C ASP A 101 11.44 -21.52 8.23
N TYR A 102 10.47 -20.66 7.87
CA TYR A 102 9.08 -21.05 7.70
C TYR A 102 8.90 -22.11 6.59
N LEU A 103 9.55 -21.93 5.44
CA LEU A 103 9.50 -22.94 4.37
C LEU A 103 10.17 -24.24 4.79
N ARG A 104 11.30 -24.19 5.51
CA ARG A 104 11.97 -25.38 6.05
C ARG A 104 11.11 -26.10 7.08
N ALA A 105 10.46 -25.38 7.97
CA ALA A 105 9.52 -25.93 8.93
C ALA A 105 8.28 -26.55 8.25
N ALA A 106 7.92 -26.10 7.04
CA ALA A 106 6.88 -26.70 6.22
C ALA A 106 7.34 -27.98 5.48
N GLY A 107 8.57 -28.47 5.73
CA GLY A 107 9.12 -29.68 5.13
C GLY A 107 9.94 -29.45 3.85
N VAL A 108 10.12 -28.19 3.43
CA VAL A 108 10.81 -27.87 2.18
C VAL A 108 12.24 -27.37 2.49
N HIS A 109 13.19 -28.30 2.51
CA HIS A 109 14.58 -28.00 2.92
C HIS A 109 15.41 -27.30 1.83
N ARG A 110 15.17 -27.62 0.54
CA ARG A 110 15.78 -26.85 -0.56
C ARG A 110 15.10 -25.50 -0.68
N VAL A 111 15.84 -24.42 -0.56
CA VAL A 111 15.29 -23.07 -0.61
C VAL A 111 16.06 -22.23 -1.63
N GLY A 112 15.31 -21.56 -2.48
CA GLY A 112 15.79 -20.46 -3.31
C GLY A 112 15.29 -19.11 -2.81
N VAL A 113 15.94 -18.05 -3.25
CA VAL A 113 15.57 -16.67 -2.88
C VAL A 113 15.49 -15.80 -4.13
N VAL A 114 14.44 -15.01 -4.27
CA VAL A 114 14.36 -13.93 -5.26
C VAL A 114 14.33 -12.61 -4.52
N GLY A 115 15.18 -11.69 -4.88
CA GLY A 115 15.11 -10.31 -4.38
C GLY A 115 14.92 -9.32 -5.51
N LEU A 116 14.05 -8.33 -5.31
CA LEU A 116 13.85 -7.21 -6.24
C LEU A 116 14.41 -5.93 -5.63
N ARG A 117 15.26 -5.20 -6.39
CA ARG A 117 15.83 -3.92 -5.98
C ARG A 117 16.54 -4.00 -4.63
N PHE A 118 16.05 -3.29 -3.60
CA PHE A 118 16.56 -3.38 -2.22
C PHE A 118 16.48 -4.80 -1.67
N GLY A 119 15.40 -5.54 -1.97
CA GLY A 119 15.27 -6.93 -1.57
C GLY A 119 16.37 -7.83 -2.13
N ALA A 120 16.91 -7.52 -3.32
CA ALA A 120 18.06 -8.22 -3.89
C ALA A 120 19.36 -7.93 -3.12
N LEU A 121 19.60 -6.66 -2.77
CA LEU A 121 20.75 -6.26 -1.95
C LEU A 121 20.70 -6.94 -0.57
N LEU A 122 19.51 -6.96 0.05
CA LEU A 122 19.28 -7.57 1.36
C LEU A 122 19.52 -9.09 1.30
N ALA A 123 18.93 -9.78 0.32
CA ALA A 123 19.11 -11.23 0.13
C ALA A 123 20.59 -11.60 -0.11
N ALA A 124 21.27 -10.87 -1.00
CA ALA A 124 22.68 -11.08 -1.28
C ALA A 124 23.57 -10.85 -0.05
N SER A 125 23.26 -9.84 0.78
CA SER A 125 23.98 -9.57 2.03
C SER A 125 23.90 -10.71 3.05
N LEU A 126 22.92 -11.61 2.86
CA LEU A 126 22.65 -12.75 3.74
C LEU A 126 23.07 -14.10 3.14
N ALA A 127 23.58 -14.16 1.91
CA ALA A 127 23.82 -15.40 1.17
C ALA A 127 24.50 -16.49 2.01
N GLY A 128 25.61 -16.18 2.70
CA GLY A 128 26.31 -17.11 3.58
C GLY A 128 25.69 -17.31 4.98
N ARG A 129 24.55 -16.67 5.29
CA ARG A 129 23.90 -16.67 6.62
C ARG A 129 22.48 -17.21 6.63
N LEU A 130 21.97 -17.65 5.48
CA LEU A 130 20.63 -18.26 5.34
C LEU A 130 20.66 -19.79 5.43
N GLY A 131 21.80 -20.41 5.79
CA GLY A 131 22.03 -21.84 5.64
C GLY A 131 22.13 -22.24 4.17
N GLU A 132 21.78 -23.49 3.84
CA GLU A 132 21.87 -23.99 2.47
C GLU A 132 20.78 -23.35 1.60
N VAL A 133 21.16 -22.33 0.79
CA VAL A 133 20.35 -21.75 -0.29
C VAL A 133 20.84 -22.33 -1.60
N THR A 134 19.96 -22.99 -2.34
CA THR A 134 20.29 -23.69 -3.59
C THR A 134 20.43 -22.75 -4.79
N ALA A 135 19.60 -21.70 -4.84
CA ALA A 135 19.56 -20.76 -5.95
C ALA A 135 19.15 -19.35 -5.48
N MET A 136 19.69 -18.31 -6.08
CA MET A 136 19.35 -16.92 -5.78
C MET A 136 19.19 -16.10 -7.05
N ALA A 137 18.07 -15.40 -7.20
CA ALA A 137 17.86 -14.45 -8.29
C ALA A 137 17.88 -13.01 -7.74
N LEU A 138 18.81 -12.22 -8.23
CA LEU A 138 18.95 -10.80 -7.96
C LEU A 138 18.30 -10.01 -9.11
N TRP A 139 17.05 -9.63 -8.94
CA TRP A 139 16.29 -8.93 -9.96
C TRP A 139 16.46 -7.42 -9.80
N ASP A 140 17.07 -6.78 -10.81
CA ASP A 140 17.40 -5.35 -10.84
C ASP A 140 18.06 -4.89 -9.53
N PRO A 141 19.18 -5.55 -9.11
CA PRO A 141 19.72 -5.37 -7.79
C PRO A 141 20.26 -3.96 -7.57
N VAL A 142 20.00 -3.40 -6.41
CA VAL A 142 20.73 -2.24 -5.90
C VAL A 142 22.10 -2.71 -5.44
N THR A 143 23.14 -2.08 -5.94
CA THR A 143 24.53 -2.49 -5.63
C THR A 143 25.11 -1.80 -4.40
N ASP A 144 24.50 -0.68 -3.97
CA ASP A 144 25.03 0.20 -2.92
C ASP A 144 23.91 0.97 -2.22
N GLY A 145 23.81 0.87 -0.91
CA GLY A 145 22.76 1.55 -0.13
C GLY A 145 22.86 3.08 -0.19
N ARG A 146 24.07 3.68 -0.36
CA ARG A 146 24.20 5.14 -0.56
C ARG A 146 23.59 5.56 -1.89
N ARG A 147 23.81 4.77 -2.94
CA ARG A 147 23.20 5.02 -4.26
C ARG A 147 21.70 4.90 -4.17
N TYR A 148 21.17 3.88 -3.51
CA TYR A 148 19.75 3.67 -3.33
C TYR A 148 19.06 4.83 -2.61
N LEU A 149 19.63 5.29 -1.50
CA LEU A 149 19.14 6.47 -0.78
C LEU A 149 19.14 7.73 -1.66
N ARG A 150 20.19 7.94 -2.46
CA ARG A 150 20.25 9.07 -3.37
C ARG A 150 19.19 9.01 -4.47
N GLU A 151 18.99 7.83 -5.06
CA GLU A 151 17.94 7.58 -6.06
C GLU A 151 16.55 7.81 -5.45
N GLY A 152 16.29 7.28 -4.25
CA GLY A 152 15.03 7.48 -3.53
C GLY A 152 14.76 8.94 -3.18
N ARG A 153 15.77 9.69 -2.73
CA ARG A 153 15.64 11.15 -2.49
C ARG A 153 15.33 11.92 -3.77
N ALA A 154 15.95 11.55 -4.89
CA ALA A 154 15.68 12.18 -6.17
C ALA A 154 14.24 11.91 -6.62
N LEU A 155 13.80 10.65 -6.54
CA LEU A 155 12.43 10.25 -6.88
C LEU A 155 11.41 10.90 -5.94
N TYR A 156 11.70 11.00 -4.63
CA TYR A 156 10.85 11.69 -3.67
C TYR A 156 10.62 13.17 -4.07
N ARG A 157 11.70 13.91 -4.37
CA ARG A 157 11.58 15.30 -4.82
C ARG A 157 10.81 15.44 -6.12
N MET A 158 10.97 14.50 -7.05
CA MET A 158 10.22 14.50 -8.31
C MET A 158 8.72 14.23 -8.09
N THR A 159 8.38 13.39 -7.11
CA THR A 159 7.00 12.97 -6.85
C THR A 159 6.27 13.96 -5.96
N VAL A 160 6.95 14.51 -4.95
CA VAL A 160 6.36 15.31 -3.87
C VAL A 160 6.59 16.82 -4.08
N GLY A 161 7.67 17.22 -4.78
CA GLY A 161 8.03 18.61 -5.08
C GLY A 161 9.44 18.97 -4.62
N GLN A 162 10.06 19.91 -5.34
CA GLN A 162 11.47 20.28 -5.13
C GLN A 162 11.72 21.03 -3.81
N ASP A 163 10.70 21.72 -3.29
CA ASP A 163 10.80 22.53 -2.05
C ASP A 163 10.60 21.68 -0.78
N THR A 164 10.38 20.37 -0.92
CA THR A 164 10.11 19.50 0.22
C THR A 164 11.35 18.69 0.54
N GLU A 165 11.93 18.89 1.72
CA GLU A 165 13.02 18.06 2.19
C GLU A 165 12.50 16.65 2.50
N ALA A 166 13.25 15.63 2.09
CA ALA A 166 12.92 14.22 2.37
C ALA A 166 13.12 13.84 3.83
N GLY A 167 13.74 14.71 4.63
CA GLY A 167 14.10 14.48 6.02
C GLY A 167 13.45 15.47 6.98
N ASP A 168 13.13 15.00 8.16
CA ASP A 168 12.85 15.85 9.30
C ASP A 168 14.17 16.36 9.87
N SER A 169 14.43 17.66 9.71
CA SER A 169 15.66 18.32 10.15
C SER A 169 15.90 18.22 11.67
N ALA A 170 14.85 18.01 12.46
CA ALA A 170 14.94 17.95 13.92
C ALA A 170 15.30 16.54 14.43
N SER A 171 14.78 15.48 13.80
CA SER A 171 15.00 14.07 14.22
C SER A 171 16.08 13.35 13.41
N GLY A 172 16.48 13.88 12.26
CA GLY A 172 17.36 13.19 11.30
C GLY A 172 16.70 11.99 10.61
N ASP A 173 15.40 11.78 10.81
CA ASP A 173 14.63 10.75 10.13
C ASP A 173 14.47 11.09 8.65
N GLU A 174 14.33 10.08 7.83
CA GLU A 174 14.17 10.24 6.40
C GLU A 174 12.90 9.56 5.89
N ASN A 175 12.07 10.30 5.18
CA ASN A 175 10.96 9.74 4.44
C ASN A 175 11.47 9.22 3.09
N PHE A 176 11.44 7.90 2.96
CA PHE A 176 11.84 7.19 1.75
C PHE A 176 10.61 6.70 1.00
N LEU A 177 9.96 7.60 0.24
CA LEU A 177 8.81 7.30 -0.61
C LEU A 177 7.69 6.52 0.12
N GLY A 178 7.18 7.13 1.18
CA GLY A 178 6.07 6.58 1.96
C GLY A 178 6.47 5.68 3.14
N ILE A 179 7.75 5.32 3.29
CA ILE A 179 8.28 4.72 4.51
C ILE A 179 9.16 5.73 5.24
N THR A 180 9.03 5.84 6.56
CA THR A 180 9.90 6.69 7.38
C THR A 180 10.96 5.82 8.05
N LEU A 181 12.22 6.10 7.76
CA LEU A 181 13.37 5.47 8.38
C LEU A 181 13.99 6.39 9.42
N SER A 182 14.36 5.86 10.59
CA SER A 182 15.14 6.62 11.57
C SER A 182 16.53 6.92 11.05
N SER A 183 17.22 7.90 11.62
CA SER A 183 18.61 8.24 11.27
C SER A 183 19.55 7.04 11.39
N ALA A 184 19.38 6.20 12.42
CA ALA A 184 20.16 4.99 12.61
C ALA A 184 19.89 3.96 11.47
N ALA A 185 18.62 3.75 11.11
CA ALA A 185 18.27 2.87 10.00
C ALA A 185 18.80 3.38 8.66
N VAL A 186 18.81 4.71 8.44
CA VAL A 186 19.41 5.34 7.26
C VAL A 186 20.93 5.08 7.21
N ASP A 187 21.63 5.15 8.34
CA ASP A 187 23.07 4.88 8.40
C ASP A 187 23.37 3.40 8.14
N ASP A 188 22.59 2.49 8.72
CA ASP A 188 22.69 1.05 8.44
C ASP A 188 22.42 0.74 6.97
N LEU A 189 21.37 1.32 6.40
CA LEU A 189 21.06 1.18 4.98
C LEU A 189 22.19 1.71 4.10
N ARG A 190 22.75 2.88 4.46
CA ARG A 190 23.90 3.49 3.78
C ARG A 190 25.15 2.61 3.81
N ALA A 191 25.30 1.78 4.84
CA ALA A 191 26.42 0.86 4.99
C ALA A 191 26.29 -0.40 4.12
N LEU A 192 25.06 -0.80 3.73
CA LEU A 192 24.84 -2.01 2.92
C LEU A 192 25.54 -1.93 1.57
N ARG A 193 26.15 -3.03 1.17
CA ARG A 193 26.81 -3.22 -0.13
C ARG A 193 26.50 -4.60 -0.67
N LEU A 194 26.35 -4.69 -1.97
CA LEU A 194 26.35 -5.98 -2.66
C LEU A 194 27.69 -6.67 -2.38
N PRO A 195 27.71 -7.91 -1.89
CA PRO A 195 28.96 -8.61 -1.58
C PRO A 195 29.78 -8.84 -2.86
N ALA A 196 31.10 -8.86 -2.71
CA ALA A 196 32.01 -9.16 -3.83
C ALA A 196 32.04 -10.65 -4.16
N ASP A 197 31.62 -11.51 -3.24
CA ASP A 197 31.61 -12.95 -3.37
C ASP A 197 30.25 -13.52 -2.90
N ILE A 198 29.68 -14.39 -3.72
CA ILE A 198 28.43 -15.10 -3.47
C ILE A 198 28.56 -16.61 -3.76
N ALA A 199 29.80 -17.13 -3.74
CA ALA A 199 30.11 -18.53 -4.06
C ALA A 199 29.43 -19.53 -3.10
N SER A 200 28.95 -19.09 -1.93
CA SER A 200 28.15 -19.92 -1.02
C SER A 200 26.79 -20.36 -1.61
N VAL A 201 26.32 -19.73 -2.70
CA VAL A 201 25.08 -20.07 -3.38
C VAL A 201 25.41 -20.80 -4.70
N PRO A 202 25.01 -22.05 -4.91
CA PRO A 202 25.37 -22.83 -6.09
C PRO A 202 24.94 -22.23 -7.44
N HIS A 203 23.79 -21.57 -7.47
CA HIS A 203 23.24 -20.96 -8.69
C HIS A 203 22.79 -19.54 -8.41
N VAL A 204 23.32 -18.56 -9.14
CA VAL A 204 22.96 -17.15 -9.02
C VAL A 204 22.54 -16.58 -10.38
N LEU A 205 21.39 -15.92 -10.43
CA LEU A 205 20.95 -15.12 -11.55
C LEU A 205 21.10 -13.64 -11.18
N ILE A 206 21.75 -12.86 -12.03
CA ILE A 206 21.81 -11.41 -11.94
C ILE A 206 21.01 -10.87 -13.12
N GLY A 207 19.75 -10.49 -12.89
CA GLY A 207 18.91 -9.83 -13.88
C GLY A 207 19.07 -8.31 -13.73
N ALA A 208 19.82 -7.67 -14.60
CA ALA A 208 20.08 -6.22 -14.52
C ALA A 208 19.49 -5.48 -15.72
N ARG A 209 19.05 -4.25 -15.51
CA ARG A 209 18.64 -3.37 -16.61
C ARG A 209 19.87 -2.93 -17.42
N PRO A 210 19.69 -2.60 -18.72
CA PRO A 210 20.81 -2.31 -19.64
C PRO A 210 21.81 -1.30 -19.08
N GLU A 211 21.32 -0.21 -18.50
CA GLU A 211 22.16 0.87 -17.95
C GLU A 211 22.99 0.45 -16.73
N ASN A 212 22.64 -0.65 -16.05
CA ASN A 212 23.32 -1.16 -14.89
C ASN A 212 24.27 -2.33 -15.19
N LEU A 213 24.23 -2.93 -16.38
CA LEU A 213 25.09 -4.07 -16.74
C LEU A 213 26.59 -3.76 -16.64
N GLY A 214 26.99 -2.49 -16.82
CA GLY A 214 28.37 -2.03 -16.65
C GLY A 214 28.75 -1.64 -15.21
N ASP A 215 27.88 -1.84 -14.20
CA ASP A 215 28.24 -1.57 -12.80
C ASP A 215 29.39 -2.49 -12.37
N PRO A 216 30.52 -1.97 -11.83
CA PRO A 216 31.69 -2.79 -11.49
C PRO A 216 31.39 -3.93 -10.53
N ARG A 217 30.46 -3.76 -9.61
CA ARG A 217 30.08 -4.81 -8.64
C ARG A 217 29.28 -5.92 -9.30
N LEU A 218 28.39 -5.59 -10.21
CA LEU A 218 27.65 -6.59 -10.99
C LEU A 218 28.58 -7.35 -11.93
N THR A 219 29.53 -6.67 -12.55
CA THR A 219 30.55 -7.29 -13.39
C THR A 219 31.40 -8.27 -12.58
N THR A 220 31.93 -7.86 -11.42
CA THR A 220 32.73 -8.74 -10.55
C THR A 220 31.95 -9.98 -10.09
N LEU A 221 30.66 -9.83 -9.76
CA LEU A 221 29.82 -10.99 -9.41
C LEU A 221 29.54 -11.86 -10.62
N GLY A 222 29.29 -11.26 -11.77
CA GLY A 222 28.99 -11.96 -13.03
C GLY A 222 30.14 -12.81 -13.57
N GLU A 223 31.37 -12.52 -13.18
CA GLU A 223 32.57 -13.31 -13.51
C GLU A 223 32.68 -14.62 -12.70
N GLN A 224 31.90 -14.78 -11.64
CA GLN A 224 31.92 -16.01 -10.82
C GLN A 224 31.22 -17.17 -11.58
N ALA A 225 31.80 -18.35 -11.48
CA ALA A 225 31.35 -19.53 -12.23
C ALA A 225 29.91 -19.99 -11.92
N ASN A 226 29.39 -19.64 -10.74
CA ASN A 226 28.02 -19.93 -10.29
C ASN A 226 27.01 -18.85 -10.73
N CYS A 227 27.46 -17.76 -11.36
CA CYS A 227 26.64 -16.61 -11.73
C CYS A 227 26.24 -16.64 -13.22
N THR A 228 24.99 -16.29 -13.48
CA THR A 228 24.43 -16.04 -14.82
C THR A 228 23.97 -14.59 -14.85
N VAL A 229 24.44 -13.79 -15.82
CA VAL A 229 23.97 -12.43 -16.02
C VAL A 229 22.98 -12.39 -17.16
N ALA A 230 21.85 -11.72 -16.96
CA ALA A 230 20.81 -11.53 -17.95
C ALA A 230 20.35 -10.07 -17.97
N GLU A 231 20.05 -9.56 -19.16
CA GLU A 231 19.40 -8.28 -19.33
C GLU A 231 17.90 -8.40 -19.01
N VAL A 232 17.39 -7.43 -18.25
CA VAL A 232 15.95 -7.29 -17.96
C VAL A 232 15.47 -5.90 -18.33
N THR A 233 14.26 -5.82 -18.87
CA THR A 233 13.65 -4.56 -19.35
C THR A 233 12.30 -4.30 -18.71
N GLY A 234 11.81 -3.06 -18.75
CA GLY A 234 10.52 -2.66 -18.20
C GLY A 234 10.55 -2.36 -16.68
N GLN A 235 11.71 -2.32 -16.04
CA GLN A 235 11.84 -2.03 -14.62
C GLN A 235 11.49 -0.60 -14.24
N PRO A 236 11.84 0.46 -15.01
CA PRO A 236 11.47 1.82 -14.66
C PRO A 236 9.96 2.00 -14.49
N GLU A 237 9.16 1.47 -15.40
CA GLU A 237 7.69 1.55 -15.37
C GLU A 237 7.07 0.60 -14.33
N PHE A 238 7.85 -0.30 -13.77
CA PHE A 238 7.45 -1.26 -12.76
C PHE A 238 7.75 -0.78 -11.33
N VAL A 239 8.97 -0.29 -11.07
CA VAL A 239 9.42 0.07 -9.72
C VAL A 239 9.33 1.58 -9.42
N ALA A 240 9.29 2.41 -10.44
CA ALA A 240 9.21 3.86 -10.33
C ALA A 240 8.34 4.46 -11.46
N PRO A 241 7.08 4.00 -11.59
CA PRO A 241 6.22 4.49 -12.66
C PRO A 241 6.02 6.01 -12.53
N PRO A 242 6.00 6.73 -13.67
CA PRO A 242 5.79 8.18 -13.67
C PRO A 242 4.37 8.59 -13.24
N SER A 243 3.49 7.61 -13.09
CA SER A 243 2.10 7.80 -12.62
C SER A 243 1.70 6.63 -11.73
N PHE A 244 0.41 6.57 -11.35
CA PHE A 244 -0.13 5.40 -10.64
C PHE A 244 -0.36 4.16 -11.55
N VAL A 245 0.03 4.23 -12.83
CA VAL A 245 -0.10 3.13 -13.79
C VAL A 245 1.20 2.34 -13.83
N VAL A 246 1.18 1.19 -13.14
CA VAL A 246 2.32 0.28 -13.09
C VAL A 246 2.27 -0.67 -14.29
N VAL A 247 3.37 -0.75 -15.05
CA VAL A 247 3.55 -1.72 -16.13
C VAL A 247 4.34 -2.93 -15.62
N ILE A 248 3.74 -4.10 -15.72
CA ILE A 248 4.36 -5.34 -15.20
C ILE A 248 5.27 -5.95 -16.28
N PRO A 249 6.57 -6.19 -16.00
CA PRO A 249 7.52 -6.75 -16.95
C PRO A 249 7.38 -8.28 -17.05
N ALA A 250 6.31 -8.74 -17.71
CA ALA A 250 6.02 -10.17 -17.88
C ALA A 250 7.19 -10.99 -18.46
N PRO A 251 7.98 -10.48 -19.42
CA PRO A 251 9.16 -11.20 -19.91
C PRO A 251 10.20 -11.49 -18.83
N ALA A 252 10.46 -10.52 -17.94
CA ALA A 252 11.41 -10.71 -16.83
C ALA A 252 10.88 -11.75 -15.81
N ILE A 253 9.58 -11.71 -15.50
CA ILE A 253 8.93 -12.70 -14.63
C ILE A 253 9.09 -14.11 -15.22
N THR A 254 8.80 -14.28 -16.49
CA THR A 254 8.93 -15.58 -17.19
C THR A 254 10.38 -16.04 -17.17
N MET A 255 11.33 -15.18 -17.50
CA MET A 255 12.76 -15.49 -17.54
C MET A 255 13.27 -15.96 -16.17
N ILE A 256 12.91 -15.25 -15.07
CA ILE A 256 13.29 -15.64 -13.71
C ILE A 256 12.69 -17.00 -13.35
N ALA A 257 11.42 -17.22 -13.64
CA ALA A 257 10.75 -18.48 -13.34
C ALA A 257 11.34 -19.67 -14.12
N ASP A 258 11.65 -19.49 -15.41
CA ASP A 258 12.31 -20.49 -16.25
C ASP A 258 13.74 -20.77 -15.81
N TRP A 259 14.45 -19.75 -15.29
CA TRP A 259 15.78 -19.94 -14.74
C TRP A 259 15.76 -20.83 -13.50
N PHE A 260 14.86 -20.60 -12.54
CA PHE A 260 14.68 -21.47 -11.37
C PHE A 260 14.29 -22.90 -11.79
N ASP A 261 13.44 -23.03 -12.81
CA ASP A 261 13.03 -24.32 -13.33
C ASP A 261 14.21 -25.18 -13.81
N ARG A 262 15.22 -24.56 -14.41
CA ARG A 262 16.47 -25.22 -14.84
C ARG A 262 17.48 -25.40 -13.71
N ALA A 263 17.55 -24.46 -12.76
CA ALA A 263 18.60 -24.46 -11.72
C ALA A 263 18.32 -25.46 -10.59
N ILE A 264 17.05 -25.81 -10.35
CA ILE A 264 16.67 -26.66 -9.21
C ILE A 264 16.10 -28.01 -9.69
N ALA A 265 16.55 -29.08 -9.05
CA ALA A 265 16.13 -30.46 -9.36
C ALA A 265 14.60 -30.68 -9.25
N SER A 266 14.08 -31.70 -9.93
CA SER A 266 12.64 -31.92 -10.11
C SER A 266 11.95 -32.74 -9.03
N ASP A 267 12.72 -33.40 -8.12
CA ASP A 267 12.13 -34.19 -7.03
C ASP A 267 11.31 -33.32 -6.09
N ARG A 268 10.15 -33.86 -5.70
CA ARG A 268 9.18 -33.14 -4.89
C ARG A 268 9.08 -33.70 -3.49
N VAL A 269 8.84 -32.83 -2.52
CA VAL A 269 8.55 -33.18 -1.13
C VAL A 269 7.19 -32.61 -0.74
N PRO A 270 6.44 -33.27 0.16
CA PRO A 270 5.19 -32.74 0.70
C PRO A 270 5.42 -31.39 1.39
N VAL A 271 4.48 -30.46 1.23
CA VAL A 271 4.49 -29.15 1.89
C VAL A 271 3.41 -29.13 2.95
N THR A 272 3.79 -29.07 4.22
CA THR A 272 2.90 -29.09 5.39
C THR A 272 3.04 -27.80 6.21
N PRO A 273 2.55 -26.65 5.72
CA PRO A 273 2.75 -25.38 6.39
C PRO A 273 1.80 -25.21 7.57
N ARG A 274 2.25 -24.52 8.60
CA ARG A 274 1.38 -23.99 9.64
C ARG A 274 0.74 -22.70 9.11
N ILE A 275 -0.56 -22.69 8.91
CA ILE A 275 -1.33 -21.51 8.52
C ILE A 275 -1.94 -20.87 9.76
N VAL A 276 -1.64 -19.60 9.99
CA VAL A 276 -2.14 -18.79 11.10
C VAL A 276 -2.89 -17.61 10.51
N THR A 277 -4.18 -17.51 10.81
CA THR A 277 -5.07 -16.48 10.25
C THR A 277 -5.54 -15.45 11.28
N ASP A 278 -5.15 -15.60 12.54
CA ASP A 278 -5.46 -14.69 13.63
C ASP A 278 -4.24 -14.51 14.54
N VAL A 279 -3.84 -13.27 14.83
CA VAL A 279 -2.59 -12.96 15.53
C VAL A 279 -2.68 -11.66 16.31
N VAL A 280 -1.88 -11.55 17.37
CA VAL A 280 -1.65 -10.29 18.10
C VAL A 280 -0.56 -9.51 17.34
N VAL A 281 -0.85 -8.29 16.89
CA VAL A 281 0.09 -7.43 16.16
C VAL A 281 0.65 -6.30 17.00
N ALA A 282 -0.03 -5.96 18.09
CA ALA A 282 0.40 -4.94 19.05
C ALA A 282 -0.26 -5.17 20.41
N VAL A 283 0.31 -4.55 21.44
CA VAL A 283 -0.28 -4.48 22.78
C VAL A 283 -0.47 -3.01 23.12
N SER A 284 -1.66 -2.63 23.55
CA SER A 284 -1.96 -1.26 23.95
C SER A 284 -1.20 -0.88 25.24
N PRO A 285 -1.07 0.42 25.54
CA PRO A 285 -0.48 0.85 26.82
C PRO A 285 -1.20 0.31 28.06
N THR A 286 -2.47 -0.09 27.92
CA THR A 286 -3.27 -0.70 28.99
C THR A 286 -3.12 -2.22 29.07
N GLY A 287 -2.24 -2.82 28.24
CA GLY A 287 -2.00 -4.27 28.20
C GLY A 287 -3.02 -5.07 27.37
N GLU A 288 -3.95 -4.40 26.67
CA GLU A 288 -4.92 -5.07 25.82
C GLU A 288 -4.30 -5.40 24.45
N GLN A 289 -4.65 -6.57 23.91
CA GLN A 289 -4.12 -7.07 22.65
C GLN A 289 -4.87 -6.49 21.46
N VAL A 290 -4.14 -5.88 20.52
CA VAL A 290 -4.62 -5.55 19.19
C VAL A 290 -4.39 -6.76 18.29
N ARG A 291 -5.48 -7.32 17.76
CA ARG A 291 -5.49 -8.54 16.96
C ARG A 291 -5.88 -8.24 15.52
N GLU A 292 -5.28 -8.96 14.61
CA GLU A 292 -5.67 -8.97 13.20
C GLU A 292 -6.07 -10.38 12.76
N SER A 293 -7.23 -10.48 12.08
CA SER A 293 -7.73 -11.72 11.52
C SER A 293 -7.93 -11.59 10.02
N ILE A 294 -7.59 -12.66 9.29
CA ILE A 294 -7.80 -12.80 7.84
C ILE A 294 -9.21 -13.34 7.59
N GLU A 295 -9.95 -12.65 6.77
CA GLU A 295 -11.32 -13.00 6.37
C GLU A 295 -11.48 -12.92 4.85
N TYR A 296 -12.50 -13.58 4.31
CA TYR A 296 -12.90 -13.47 2.91
C TYR A 296 -14.35 -13.05 2.82
N VAL A 297 -14.62 -11.95 2.12
CA VAL A 297 -15.92 -11.29 2.13
C VAL A 297 -16.57 -11.31 0.75
N GLY A 298 -17.87 -11.57 0.73
CA GLY A 298 -18.72 -11.54 -0.45
C GLY A 298 -18.43 -12.63 -1.49
N PRO A 299 -19.21 -12.64 -2.61
CA PRO A 299 -19.08 -13.66 -3.64
C PRO A 299 -17.72 -13.68 -4.34
N ALA A 300 -17.06 -12.52 -4.44
CA ALA A 300 -15.72 -12.39 -5.03
C ALA A 300 -14.61 -12.81 -4.07
N ARG A 301 -14.94 -13.26 -2.84
CA ARG A 301 -13.98 -13.64 -1.79
C ARG A 301 -12.92 -12.56 -1.59
N LEU A 302 -13.37 -11.32 -1.37
CA LEU A 302 -12.47 -10.19 -1.14
C LEU A 302 -11.57 -10.49 0.06
N PHE A 303 -10.27 -10.49 -0.16
CA PHE A 303 -9.30 -10.63 0.91
C PHE A 303 -9.43 -9.45 1.87
N THR A 304 -9.59 -9.74 3.15
CA THR A 304 -9.93 -8.74 4.18
C THR A 304 -9.09 -9.01 5.44
N ILE A 305 -8.61 -7.95 6.05
CA ILE A 305 -8.03 -7.98 7.40
C ILE A 305 -8.91 -7.16 8.33
N ARG A 306 -9.40 -7.81 9.39
CA ARG A 306 -10.12 -7.18 10.49
C ARG A 306 -9.18 -6.96 11.65
N THR A 307 -9.10 -5.71 12.12
CA THR A 307 -8.29 -5.32 13.28
C THR A 307 -9.23 -4.98 14.44
N THR A 308 -8.98 -5.57 15.61
CA THR A 308 -9.81 -5.38 16.83
C THR A 308 -8.93 -5.30 18.06
N MET A 309 -9.44 -4.71 19.12
CA MET A 309 -8.87 -4.79 20.47
C MET A 309 -9.75 -5.69 21.33
N GLY A 310 -9.20 -6.76 21.85
CA GLY A 310 -9.96 -7.75 22.64
C GLY A 310 -11.14 -8.34 21.86
N GLN A 311 -12.25 -8.55 22.54
CA GLN A 311 -13.54 -8.96 21.94
C GLN A 311 -14.40 -7.72 21.74
N PRO A 312 -14.64 -7.27 20.50
CA PRO A 312 -15.47 -6.10 20.25
C PRO A 312 -16.92 -6.39 20.60
N SER A 313 -17.65 -5.39 21.08
CA SER A 313 -19.11 -5.51 21.27
C SER A 313 -19.81 -5.61 19.91
N ALA A 314 -21.04 -6.16 19.90
CA ALA A 314 -21.85 -6.23 18.69
C ALA A 314 -22.16 -4.84 18.09
N ASP A 315 -22.15 -3.80 18.92
CA ASP A 315 -22.39 -2.40 18.57
C ASP A 315 -21.10 -1.58 18.44
N ALA A 316 -19.94 -2.21 18.33
CA ALA A 316 -18.68 -1.50 18.19
C ALA A 316 -18.67 -0.63 16.94
N PRO A 317 -18.23 0.64 17.02
CA PRO A 317 -18.01 1.46 15.84
C PRO A 317 -17.03 0.77 14.89
N THR A 318 -17.32 0.86 13.60
CA THR A 318 -16.49 0.19 12.58
C THR A 318 -15.99 1.19 11.55
N MET A 319 -14.69 1.16 11.23
CA MET A 319 -14.08 1.92 10.16
C MET A 319 -13.73 0.99 9.00
N LEU A 320 -14.27 1.27 7.81
CA LEU A 320 -13.94 0.57 6.56
C LEU A 320 -13.00 1.44 5.72
N PHE A 321 -11.85 0.88 5.33
CA PHE A 321 -10.85 1.54 4.51
C PHE A 321 -10.94 1.10 3.06
N HIS A 322 -11.03 2.06 2.14
CA HIS A 322 -11.03 1.83 0.71
C HIS A 322 -9.69 2.21 0.09
N SER A 323 -9.03 1.24 -0.56
CA SER A 323 -7.77 1.47 -1.26
C SER A 323 -7.95 2.30 -2.51
N THR A 324 -6.93 3.06 -2.89
CA THR A 324 -6.91 3.88 -4.11
C THR A 324 -6.35 3.09 -5.30
N ALA A 325 -6.70 3.51 -6.50
CA ALA A 325 -6.15 3.03 -7.78
C ALA A 325 -5.88 1.52 -7.82
N CYS A 326 -4.63 1.12 -8.02
CA CYS A 326 -4.17 -0.27 -8.03
C CYS A 326 -3.53 -0.71 -6.71
N GLU A 327 -3.52 0.17 -5.71
CA GLU A 327 -2.99 -0.15 -4.39
C GLU A 327 -3.85 -1.19 -3.67
N HIS A 328 -3.23 -1.89 -2.75
CA HIS A 328 -3.90 -2.87 -1.91
C HIS A 328 -4.21 -2.28 -0.52
N ARG A 329 -4.81 -3.07 0.35
CA ARG A 329 -5.37 -2.73 1.66
C ARG A 329 -4.47 -1.97 2.64
N ILE A 330 -3.17 -1.94 2.44
CA ILE A 330 -2.25 -1.23 3.34
C ILE A 330 -2.31 0.30 3.17
N GLY A 331 -2.71 0.76 1.97
CA GLY A 331 -2.69 2.17 1.59
C GLY A 331 -1.28 2.72 1.35
N SER A 332 -1.20 3.92 0.80
CA SER A 332 0.07 4.62 0.58
C SER A 332 0.85 4.76 1.88
N GLY A 333 2.14 4.38 1.85
CA GLY A 333 2.98 4.48 3.05
C GLY A 333 2.46 3.70 4.25
N ARG A 334 1.63 2.66 4.04
CA ARG A 334 1.04 1.84 5.11
C ARG A 334 0.00 2.58 5.99
N VAL A 335 -0.48 3.74 5.56
CA VAL A 335 -1.35 4.61 6.37
C VAL A 335 -2.61 3.91 6.90
N TRP A 336 -3.19 2.95 6.14
CA TRP A 336 -4.38 2.24 6.58
C TRP A 336 -4.11 1.17 7.62
N VAL A 337 -2.91 0.56 7.63
CA VAL A 337 -2.50 -0.40 8.68
C VAL A 337 -2.32 0.32 10.00
N ASP A 338 -1.56 1.43 9.97
CA ASP A 338 -1.27 2.19 11.19
C ASP A 338 -2.55 2.84 11.74
N SER A 339 -3.40 3.44 10.88
CA SER A 339 -4.72 3.95 11.28
C SER A 339 -5.63 2.87 11.87
N ALA A 340 -5.65 1.69 11.26
CA ALA A 340 -6.48 0.58 11.73
C ALA A 340 -6.08 0.11 13.13
N ARG A 341 -4.77 -0.02 13.37
CA ARG A 341 -4.24 -0.45 14.68
C ARG A 341 -4.45 0.61 15.75
N GLU A 342 -4.26 1.89 15.43
CA GLU A 342 -4.53 3.00 16.35
C GLU A 342 -6.01 3.11 16.71
N LEU A 343 -6.90 3.08 15.71
CA LEU A 343 -8.35 3.09 15.94
C LEU A 343 -8.80 1.87 16.74
N ALA A 344 -8.26 0.69 16.45
CA ALA A 344 -8.56 -0.51 17.23
C ALA A 344 -8.17 -0.34 18.69
N GLY A 345 -7.05 0.32 18.98
CA GLY A 345 -6.62 0.66 20.33
C GLY A 345 -7.62 1.51 21.14
N THR A 346 -8.60 2.13 20.49
CA THR A 346 -9.71 2.88 21.13
C THR A 346 -11.02 2.10 21.19
N GLY A 347 -11.08 0.90 20.61
CA GLY A 347 -12.30 0.07 20.57
C GLY A 347 -13.07 0.13 19.24
N VAL A 348 -12.58 0.83 18.22
CA VAL A 348 -13.11 0.78 16.86
C VAL A 348 -12.73 -0.54 16.20
N VAL A 349 -13.65 -1.22 15.56
CA VAL A 349 -13.33 -2.31 14.63
C VAL A 349 -12.85 -1.70 13.32
N ALA A 350 -11.65 -2.06 12.86
CA ALA A 350 -11.13 -1.56 11.61
C ALA A 350 -11.09 -2.67 10.55
N VAL A 351 -11.55 -2.38 9.34
CA VAL A 351 -11.65 -3.37 8.26
C VAL A 351 -10.95 -2.82 7.02
N ARG A 352 -9.94 -3.53 6.54
CA ARG A 352 -9.16 -3.24 5.34
C ARG A 352 -9.34 -4.38 4.34
N TYR A 353 -9.53 -4.09 3.07
CA TYR A 353 -9.77 -5.14 2.08
C TYR A 353 -9.14 -4.82 0.72
N ASP A 354 -8.94 -5.85 -0.07
CA ASP A 354 -8.50 -5.75 -1.46
C ASP A 354 -9.70 -5.92 -2.39
N ARG A 355 -9.83 -4.99 -3.36
CA ARG A 355 -10.79 -5.15 -4.46
C ARG A 355 -10.29 -6.20 -5.46
N ARG A 356 -11.19 -6.72 -6.29
CA ARG A 356 -10.79 -7.59 -7.41
C ARG A 356 -9.70 -6.93 -8.27
N GLY A 357 -8.66 -7.69 -8.60
CA GLY A 357 -7.50 -7.25 -9.38
C GLY A 357 -6.50 -6.39 -8.60
N THR A 358 -6.67 -6.25 -7.27
CA THR A 358 -5.68 -5.63 -6.39
C THR A 358 -5.26 -6.60 -5.29
N GLY A 359 -4.08 -6.42 -4.74
CA GLY A 359 -3.57 -7.18 -3.61
C GLY A 359 -3.70 -8.69 -3.76
N ASP A 360 -4.34 -9.33 -2.78
CA ASP A 360 -4.50 -10.79 -2.72
C ASP A 360 -5.90 -11.27 -3.13
N THR A 361 -6.80 -10.39 -3.58
CA THR A 361 -8.10 -10.79 -4.10
C THR A 361 -8.02 -11.27 -5.55
N GLY A 362 -8.41 -12.53 -5.77
CA GLY A 362 -8.51 -13.14 -7.10
C GLY A 362 -7.16 -13.37 -7.78
N VAL A 363 -7.21 -13.70 -9.06
CA VAL A 363 -6.02 -13.96 -9.90
C VAL A 363 -5.36 -12.65 -10.31
N ALA A 364 -4.03 -12.58 -10.25
CA ALA A 364 -3.29 -11.44 -10.75
C ALA A 364 -3.26 -11.43 -12.28
N THR A 365 -3.28 -10.23 -12.85
CA THR A 365 -3.13 -10.02 -14.30
C THR A 365 -2.14 -8.90 -14.55
N THR A 366 -1.60 -8.84 -15.77
CA THR A 366 -0.77 -7.72 -16.22
C THR A 366 -1.57 -6.46 -16.53
N GLU A 367 -2.90 -6.61 -16.68
CA GLU A 367 -3.78 -5.50 -17.00
C GLU A 367 -3.97 -4.56 -15.79
N PHE A 368 -4.22 -3.30 -16.08
CA PHE A 368 -4.55 -2.31 -15.07
C PHE A 368 -5.89 -2.65 -14.38
N ALA A 369 -5.92 -2.61 -13.05
CA ALA A 369 -7.14 -2.88 -12.29
C ALA A 369 -8.20 -1.80 -12.58
N ARG A 370 -9.43 -2.24 -12.91
CA ARG A 370 -10.56 -1.34 -13.22
C ARG A 370 -11.04 -0.64 -11.96
N ILE A 371 -10.86 0.68 -11.89
CA ILE A 371 -11.09 1.46 -10.67
C ILE A 371 -12.59 1.75 -10.44
N TYR A 372 -13.32 2.07 -11.50
CA TYR A 372 -14.71 2.54 -11.43
C TYR A 372 -15.72 1.64 -12.17
N SER A 373 -15.34 0.38 -12.43
CA SER A 373 -16.23 -0.57 -13.08
C SER A 373 -17.44 -0.94 -12.19
N PRO A 374 -18.50 -1.53 -12.76
CA PRO A 374 -19.60 -2.08 -11.98
C PRO A 374 -19.13 -3.08 -10.92
N GLU A 375 -18.19 -3.97 -11.29
CA GLU A 375 -17.61 -4.99 -10.39
C GLU A 375 -16.89 -4.34 -9.20
N SER A 376 -16.20 -3.24 -9.43
CA SER A 376 -15.59 -2.45 -8.34
C SER A 376 -16.64 -1.86 -7.39
N GLY A 377 -17.85 -1.53 -7.92
CA GLY A 377 -18.98 -1.15 -7.10
C GLY A 377 -19.53 -2.28 -6.24
N ASP A 378 -19.68 -3.46 -6.84
CA ASP A 378 -20.13 -4.66 -6.12
C ASP A 378 -19.15 -5.03 -4.99
N ASP A 379 -17.84 -4.88 -5.22
CA ASP A 379 -16.82 -5.10 -4.19
C ASP A 379 -16.97 -4.14 -3.01
N VAL A 380 -17.22 -2.84 -3.28
CA VAL A 380 -17.47 -1.85 -2.23
C VAL A 380 -18.68 -2.25 -1.38
N LEU A 381 -19.80 -2.61 -2.03
CA LEU A 381 -21.01 -3.01 -1.33
C LEU A 381 -20.85 -4.34 -0.58
N ALA A 382 -20.07 -5.27 -1.13
CA ALA A 382 -19.74 -6.52 -0.47
C ALA A 382 -18.87 -6.27 0.79
N ALA A 383 -17.85 -5.42 0.68
CA ALA A 383 -17.02 -5.03 1.81
C ALA A 383 -17.83 -4.36 2.92
N MET A 384 -18.72 -3.41 2.56
CA MET A 384 -19.62 -2.78 3.55
C MET A 384 -20.47 -3.81 4.30
N ARG A 385 -21.13 -4.72 3.58
CA ARG A 385 -21.91 -5.82 4.22
C ARG A 385 -21.05 -6.72 5.06
N GLY A 386 -19.83 -7.01 4.61
CA GLY A 386 -18.86 -7.85 5.31
C GLY A 386 -18.33 -7.27 6.61
N THR A 387 -18.47 -5.96 6.82
CA THR A 387 -18.15 -5.38 8.15
C THR A 387 -19.08 -5.91 9.24
N GLY A 388 -20.30 -6.29 8.91
CA GLY A 388 -21.36 -6.63 9.86
C GLY A 388 -21.94 -5.44 10.62
N ALA A 389 -21.39 -4.23 10.42
CA ALA A 389 -21.83 -3.04 11.14
C ALA A 389 -23.14 -2.48 10.57
N GLN A 390 -23.99 -1.97 11.45
CA GLN A 390 -25.15 -1.17 11.06
C GLN A 390 -24.69 0.18 10.47
N PRO A 391 -25.43 0.80 9.52
CA PRO A 391 -25.04 2.09 8.95
C PRO A 391 -24.72 3.17 9.98
N GLN A 392 -25.44 3.20 11.11
CA GLN A 392 -25.24 4.16 12.21
C GLN A 392 -23.96 3.93 13.01
N ARG A 393 -23.31 2.78 12.82
CA ARG A 393 -22.02 2.40 13.45
C ARG A 393 -20.87 2.34 12.45
N LEU A 394 -21.15 2.53 11.16
CA LEU A 394 -20.17 2.43 10.09
C LEU A 394 -19.57 3.80 9.77
N MET A 395 -18.27 3.88 9.76
CA MET A 395 -17.47 4.96 9.19
C MET A 395 -16.71 4.44 7.98
N MET A 396 -16.46 5.29 6.98
CA MET A 396 -15.69 4.90 5.79
C MET A 396 -14.69 5.98 5.42
N THR A 397 -13.55 5.55 4.89
CA THR A 397 -12.51 6.47 4.40
C THR A 397 -11.79 5.91 3.19
N GLY A 398 -11.10 6.78 2.47
CA GLY A 398 -10.20 6.41 1.38
C GLY A 398 -9.59 7.63 0.70
N VAL A 399 -8.44 7.43 0.07
CA VAL A 399 -7.73 8.43 -0.71
C VAL A 399 -8.19 8.39 -2.16
N CYS A 400 -8.32 9.53 -2.81
CA CYS A 400 -8.58 9.63 -4.26
C CYS A 400 -9.81 8.79 -4.68
N SER A 401 -9.58 7.73 -5.46
CA SER A 401 -10.63 6.78 -5.87
C SER A 401 -11.20 5.98 -4.69
N GLY A 402 -10.43 5.74 -3.64
CA GLY A 402 -10.91 5.15 -2.39
C GLY A 402 -11.95 6.04 -1.71
N GLY A 403 -11.74 7.35 -1.67
CA GLY A 403 -12.73 8.32 -1.19
C GLY A 403 -14.00 8.34 -2.04
N SER A 404 -13.84 8.23 -3.38
CA SER A 404 -14.99 8.07 -4.29
C SER A 404 -15.74 6.75 -4.03
N ASN A 405 -15.06 5.68 -3.65
CA ASN A 405 -15.66 4.41 -3.25
C ASN A 405 -16.42 4.55 -1.91
N SER A 406 -15.86 5.28 -0.93
CA SER A 406 -16.57 5.61 0.32
C SER A 406 -17.88 6.35 0.05
N ALA A 407 -17.82 7.38 -0.80
CA ALA A 407 -19.01 8.15 -1.20
C ALA A 407 -20.04 7.30 -1.95
N PHE A 408 -19.60 6.46 -2.89
CA PHE A 408 -20.47 5.52 -3.60
C PHE A 408 -21.11 4.52 -2.64
N GLY A 409 -20.32 3.93 -1.74
CA GLY A 409 -20.81 3.01 -0.73
C GLY A 409 -21.93 3.62 0.13
N ALA A 410 -21.71 4.86 0.61
CA ALA A 410 -22.73 5.58 1.38
C ALA A 410 -24.03 5.83 0.57
N LEU A 411 -23.91 6.20 -0.70
CA LEU A 411 -25.05 6.50 -1.56
C LEU A 411 -25.85 5.25 -1.99
N ALA A 412 -25.15 4.15 -2.28
CA ALA A 412 -25.73 2.93 -2.82
C ALA A 412 -25.98 1.85 -1.76
N GLY A 413 -25.23 1.87 -0.65
CA GLY A 413 -25.23 0.84 0.39
C GLY A 413 -26.12 1.12 1.59
N GLY A 414 -26.95 2.15 1.58
CA GLY A 414 -27.87 2.46 2.67
C GLY A 414 -27.32 3.43 3.72
N GLY A 415 -26.23 4.13 3.42
CA GLY A 415 -25.66 5.17 4.28
C GLY A 415 -24.52 4.68 5.20
N SER A 416 -24.00 5.60 5.98
CA SER A 416 -23.03 5.38 7.04
C SER A 416 -23.14 6.50 8.07
N ARG A 417 -22.52 6.35 9.24
CA ARG A 417 -22.47 7.40 10.27
C ARG A 417 -21.59 8.57 9.83
N ALA A 418 -20.43 8.26 9.27
CA ALA A 418 -19.49 9.27 8.79
C ALA A 418 -18.69 8.78 7.59
N ILE A 419 -18.26 9.70 6.74
CA ILE A 419 -17.23 9.44 5.73
C ILE A 419 -16.14 10.50 5.79
N VAL A 420 -14.88 10.06 5.60
CA VAL A 420 -13.73 10.95 5.46
C VAL A 420 -13.17 10.79 4.05
N LEU A 421 -13.31 11.84 3.26
CA LEU A 421 -12.88 11.90 1.87
C LEU A 421 -11.50 12.54 1.79
N VAL A 422 -10.47 11.76 1.46
CA VAL A 422 -9.10 12.28 1.38
C VAL A 422 -8.72 12.48 -0.09
N ASN A 423 -8.30 13.67 -0.46
CA ASN A 423 -7.80 14.03 -1.79
C ASN A 423 -8.70 13.55 -2.95
N VAL A 424 -10.01 13.69 -2.81
CA VAL A 424 -10.96 13.25 -3.85
C VAL A 424 -10.96 14.22 -5.01
N ILE A 425 -10.76 13.69 -6.23
CA ILE A 425 -10.73 14.49 -7.47
C ILE A 425 -11.97 14.27 -8.36
N LEU A 426 -12.69 13.16 -8.18
CA LEU A 426 -13.91 12.85 -8.92
C LEU A 426 -15.16 13.13 -8.09
N TYR A 427 -15.94 14.08 -8.54
CA TYR A 427 -17.16 14.53 -7.87
C TYR A 427 -18.45 14.10 -8.60
N SER A 428 -18.35 13.12 -9.50
CA SER A 428 -19.50 12.58 -10.23
C SER A 428 -20.26 11.57 -9.36
N LEU A 429 -21.58 11.63 -9.40
CA LEU A 429 -22.45 10.59 -8.83
C LEU A 429 -22.56 9.35 -9.74
N ARG A 430 -22.12 9.45 -10.99
CA ARG A 430 -22.13 8.35 -11.94
C ARG A 430 -20.78 7.66 -11.92
N ARG A 431 -20.81 6.33 -11.71
CA ARG A 431 -19.62 5.51 -11.96
C ARG A 431 -19.49 5.32 -13.48
N VAL A 432 -18.52 5.98 -14.05
CA VAL A 432 -18.16 5.80 -15.47
C VAL A 432 -16.79 5.14 -15.46
N GLU A 433 -16.69 4.01 -16.13
CA GLU A 433 -15.40 3.37 -16.33
C GLU A 433 -14.46 4.34 -17.04
N VAL A 434 -13.36 4.63 -16.40
CA VAL A 434 -12.36 5.58 -16.88
C VAL A 434 -11.06 4.81 -17.05
N GLY A 435 -10.56 4.75 -18.28
CA GLY A 435 -9.27 4.14 -18.56
C GLY A 435 -8.11 4.91 -17.90
N PRO A 436 -6.95 4.25 -17.70
CA PRO A 436 -5.82 4.82 -16.99
C PRO A 436 -5.33 6.14 -17.58
N GLU A 437 -5.25 6.27 -18.89
CA GLU A 437 -4.82 7.51 -19.56
C GLU A 437 -5.71 8.72 -19.25
N LYS A 438 -7.03 8.49 -19.17
CA LYS A 438 -7.98 9.56 -18.84
C LYS A 438 -7.89 9.94 -17.37
N LEU A 439 -7.67 8.97 -16.49
CA LEU A 439 -7.46 9.22 -15.06
C LEU A 439 -6.18 10.03 -14.82
N VAL A 440 -5.08 9.69 -15.47
CA VAL A 440 -3.82 10.46 -15.41
C VAL A 440 -4.05 11.91 -15.85
N ARG A 441 -4.78 12.13 -16.95
CA ARG A 441 -5.10 13.50 -17.42
C ARG A 441 -6.04 14.28 -16.48
N MET A 442 -6.83 13.59 -15.64
CA MET A 442 -7.78 14.20 -14.71
C MET A 442 -7.15 14.47 -13.34
N SER A 443 -6.08 13.76 -13.00
CA SER A 443 -5.34 13.96 -11.76
C SER A 443 -4.64 15.32 -11.74
N PRO A 444 -4.50 15.98 -10.58
CA PRO A 444 -3.63 17.13 -10.45
C PRO A 444 -2.21 16.75 -10.90
N PRO A 445 -1.52 17.61 -11.65
CA PRO A 445 -0.13 17.36 -11.98
C PRO A 445 0.69 17.26 -10.69
N SER A 446 1.64 16.33 -10.65
CA SER A 446 2.60 16.26 -9.56
C SER A 446 3.42 17.55 -9.48
N PRO A 447 3.86 17.99 -8.30
CA PRO A 447 4.72 19.16 -8.19
C PRO A 447 5.96 19.00 -9.07
N GLY A 448 6.19 19.95 -9.97
CA GLY A 448 7.29 19.91 -10.96
C GLY A 448 6.97 19.22 -12.30
N GLU A 449 5.80 18.62 -12.44
CA GLU A 449 5.36 18.05 -13.70
C GLU A 449 4.76 19.15 -14.59
N GLU A 450 5.36 19.40 -15.77
CA GLU A 450 4.72 20.27 -16.74
C GLU A 450 3.42 19.62 -17.21
N PRO A 451 2.27 20.32 -17.14
CA PRO A 451 1.02 19.79 -17.62
C PRO A 451 1.17 19.38 -19.09
N ALA A 452 0.70 18.16 -19.43
CA ALA A 452 0.78 17.63 -20.78
C ALA A 452 0.41 18.71 -21.81
N PRO A 453 1.17 18.84 -22.91
CA PRO A 453 0.98 19.91 -23.89
C PRO A 453 -0.43 19.84 -24.46
N GLN A 454 -1.30 20.73 -23.98
CA GLN A 454 -2.62 20.92 -24.54
C GLN A 454 -2.56 22.01 -25.63
N PRO A 455 -3.32 21.86 -26.74
CA PRO A 455 -3.42 22.91 -27.72
C PRO A 455 -3.76 24.25 -27.07
N TRP A 456 -3.04 25.30 -27.43
CA TRP A 456 -3.20 26.64 -26.81
C TRP A 456 -4.66 27.14 -26.88
N LEU A 457 -5.36 26.78 -27.95
CA LEU A 457 -6.78 27.11 -28.16
C LEU A 457 -7.64 26.45 -27.06
N GLU A 458 -7.39 25.19 -26.76
CA GLU A 458 -8.12 24.44 -25.74
C GLU A 458 -7.88 24.99 -24.33
N ARG A 459 -6.62 25.38 -24.00
CA ARG A 459 -6.29 26.08 -22.75
C ARG A 459 -7.03 27.41 -22.63
N THR A 460 -7.03 28.19 -23.70
CA THR A 460 -7.65 29.51 -23.72
C THR A 460 -9.17 29.43 -23.60
N VAL A 461 -9.79 28.54 -24.37
CA VAL A 461 -11.24 28.28 -24.31
C VAL A 461 -11.65 27.75 -22.93
N LYS A 462 -10.92 26.79 -22.36
CA LYS A 462 -11.18 26.28 -20.99
C LYS A 462 -11.02 27.37 -19.94
N LYS A 463 -10.03 28.26 -20.06
CA LYS A 463 -9.79 29.38 -19.14
C LYS A 463 -10.89 30.44 -19.24
N LEU A 464 -11.33 30.81 -20.46
CA LEU A 464 -12.46 31.71 -20.68
C LEU A 464 -13.78 31.07 -20.19
N ALA A 465 -14.06 29.84 -20.54
CA ALA A 465 -15.27 29.14 -20.13
C ALA A 465 -15.39 29.07 -18.61
N ARG A 466 -14.28 28.76 -17.89
CA ARG A 466 -14.27 28.79 -16.43
C ARG A 466 -14.57 30.16 -15.82
N ARG A 467 -14.25 31.24 -16.48
CA ARG A 467 -14.45 32.60 -15.99
C ARG A 467 -15.87 33.11 -16.27
N TRP A 468 -16.46 32.77 -17.40
CA TRP A 468 -17.71 33.35 -17.89
C TRP A 468 -18.96 32.51 -17.68
N ILE A 469 -18.83 31.18 -17.53
CA ILE A 469 -19.98 30.31 -17.32
C ILE A 469 -20.60 30.59 -15.93
N PRO A 470 -21.90 30.98 -15.86
CA PRO A 470 -22.60 31.13 -14.58
C PRO A 470 -22.62 29.82 -13.79
N TYR A 471 -22.60 29.91 -12.46
CA TYR A 471 -22.53 28.72 -11.59
C TYR A 471 -23.70 27.73 -11.79
N PRO A 472 -24.96 28.13 -12.04
CA PRO A 472 -26.03 27.18 -12.33
C PRO A 472 -25.76 26.33 -13.57
N VAL A 473 -25.20 26.94 -14.63
CA VAL A 473 -24.79 26.22 -15.85
C VAL A 473 -23.60 25.29 -15.56
N TRP A 474 -22.63 25.76 -14.78
CA TRP A 474 -21.50 24.96 -14.31
C TRP A 474 -21.98 23.71 -13.55
N LEU A 475 -22.93 23.89 -12.62
CA LEU A 475 -23.53 22.81 -11.86
C LEU A 475 -24.32 21.82 -12.75
N LEU A 476 -25.04 22.32 -13.76
CA LEU A 476 -25.72 21.48 -14.73
C LEU A 476 -24.75 20.60 -15.52
N LEU A 477 -23.66 21.20 -16.02
CA LEU A 477 -22.60 20.46 -16.71
C LEU A 477 -21.97 19.38 -15.80
N GLY A 478 -21.78 19.69 -14.51
CA GLY A 478 -21.35 18.73 -13.51
C GLY A 478 -22.30 17.55 -13.32
N ARG A 479 -23.61 17.83 -13.23
CA ARG A 479 -24.66 16.79 -13.13
C ARG A 479 -24.73 15.91 -14.38
N LEU A 480 -24.42 16.46 -15.54
CA LEU A 480 -24.28 15.71 -16.79
C LEU A 480 -22.97 14.90 -16.88
N GLY A 481 -22.04 15.08 -15.93
CA GLY A 481 -20.76 14.39 -15.91
C GLY A 481 -19.70 14.95 -16.88
N LEU A 482 -19.95 16.13 -17.47
CA LEU A 482 -19.05 16.77 -18.43
C LEU A 482 -17.86 17.46 -17.75
N ILE A 483 -18.03 17.89 -16.53
CA ILE A 483 -17.00 18.53 -15.69
C ILE A 483 -17.12 18.05 -14.25
N GLN A 484 -16.02 18.22 -13.47
CA GLN A 484 -16.03 17.88 -12.04
C GLN A 484 -16.52 19.06 -11.23
N VAL A 485 -17.58 18.88 -10.42
CA VAL A 485 -18.15 19.91 -9.56
C VAL A 485 -18.41 19.35 -8.16
N PRO A 486 -17.67 19.78 -7.14
CA PRO A 486 -17.80 19.24 -5.77
C PRO A 486 -19.23 19.24 -5.22
N GLU A 487 -20.03 20.28 -5.49
CA GLU A 487 -21.43 20.35 -5.04
C GLU A 487 -22.27 19.18 -5.55
N VAL A 488 -21.93 18.56 -6.70
CA VAL A 488 -22.72 17.42 -7.23
C VAL A 488 -22.62 16.23 -6.28
N LEU A 489 -21.42 15.83 -5.91
CA LEU A 489 -21.20 14.73 -4.96
C LEU A 489 -21.73 15.09 -3.57
N LEU A 490 -21.35 16.25 -3.06
CA LEU A 490 -21.71 16.70 -1.72
C LEU A 490 -23.23 16.87 -1.55
N SER A 491 -23.93 17.35 -2.59
CA SER A 491 -25.41 17.43 -2.55
C SER A 491 -26.10 16.06 -2.60
N GLY A 492 -25.45 15.04 -3.14
CA GLY A 492 -25.90 13.64 -3.02
C GLY A 492 -25.79 13.15 -1.58
N LEU A 493 -24.61 13.33 -1.00
CA LEU A 493 -24.28 12.90 0.36
C LEU A 493 -25.11 13.62 1.44
N SER A 494 -25.41 14.93 1.24
CA SER A 494 -26.24 15.72 2.16
C SER A 494 -27.67 15.21 2.33
N ARG A 495 -28.13 14.31 1.47
CA ARG A 495 -29.48 13.70 1.55
C ARG A 495 -29.52 12.48 2.46
N ILE A 496 -28.37 11.96 2.90
CA ILE A 496 -28.30 10.83 3.82
C ILE A 496 -28.49 11.36 5.24
N PRO A 497 -29.60 11.03 5.92
CA PRO A 497 -29.89 11.60 7.24
C PRO A 497 -28.83 11.19 8.28
N GLY A 498 -28.40 12.16 9.08
CA GLY A 498 -27.51 11.93 10.22
C GLY A 498 -26.07 11.54 9.85
N MET A 499 -25.70 11.56 8.57
CA MET A 499 -24.34 11.27 8.13
C MET A 499 -23.47 12.53 8.17
N SER A 500 -22.30 12.44 8.79
CA SER A 500 -21.26 13.46 8.72
C SER A 500 -20.30 13.21 7.55
N VAL A 501 -19.82 14.30 6.95
CA VAL A 501 -18.86 14.27 5.85
C VAL A 501 -17.68 15.17 6.18
N ASP A 502 -16.50 14.61 6.19
CA ASP A 502 -15.25 15.33 6.35
C ASP A 502 -14.43 15.20 5.06
N MET A 503 -13.69 16.24 4.71
CA MET A 503 -12.76 16.26 3.58
C MET A 503 -11.38 16.67 4.08
N VAL A 504 -10.35 15.89 3.76
CA VAL A 504 -8.95 16.27 3.96
C VAL A 504 -8.33 16.48 2.58
N LEU A 505 -7.74 17.65 2.37
CA LEU A 505 -7.20 18.05 1.08
C LEU A 505 -5.72 18.43 1.23
N SER A 506 -4.85 17.82 0.42
CA SER A 506 -3.48 18.30 0.24
C SER A 506 -3.47 19.71 -0.40
N PRO A 507 -2.36 20.43 -0.38
CA PRO A 507 -2.31 21.77 -1.01
C PRO A 507 -2.73 21.75 -2.49
N SER A 508 -2.27 20.76 -3.27
CA SER A 508 -2.64 20.61 -4.68
C SER A 508 -4.12 20.25 -4.87
N ASP A 509 -4.68 19.42 -3.99
CA ASP A 509 -6.09 19.03 -4.04
C ASP A 509 -7.00 20.16 -3.57
N ALA A 510 -6.58 20.96 -2.61
CA ALA A 510 -7.28 22.18 -2.20
C ALA A 510 -7.34 23.20 -3.36
N GLU A 511 -6.24 23.37 -4.08
CA GLU A 511 -6.22 24.20 -5.30
C GLU A 511 -7.14 23.64 -6.39
N TRP A 512 -7.09 22.31 -6.61
CA TRP A 512 -8.01 21.63 -7.54
C TRP A 512 -9.46 21.84 -7.14
N PHE A 513 -9.80 21.62 -5.87
CA PHE A 513 -11.14 21.85 -5.32
C PHE A 513 -11.61 23.28 -5.55
N ALA A 514 -10.74 24.27 -5.32
CA ALA A 514 -11.03 25.67 -5.57
C ALA A 514 -11.24 25.96 -7.07
N LYS A 515 -10.39 25.39 -7.95
CA LYS A 515 -10.53 25.48 -9.42
C LYS A 515 -11.86 24.91 -9.93
N GLN A 516 -12.39 23.88 -9.27
CA GLN A 516 -13.71 23.30 -9.55
C GLN A 516 -14.86 24.05 -8.87
N ARG A 517 -14.60 25.26 -8.35
CA ARG A 517 -15.56 26.12 -7.63
C ARG A 517 -16.16 25.47 -6.36
N GLY A 518 -15.38 24.64 -5.67
CA GLY A 518 -15.79 23.95 -4.46
C GLY A 518 -16.29 24.89 -3.38
N GLY A 519 -15.58 26.00 -3.11
CA GLY A 519 -15.98 26.99 -2.11
C GLY A 519 -17.40 27.57 -2.36
N ARG A 520 -17.77 27.79 -3.64
CA ARG A 520 -19.13 28.24 -3.98
C ARG A 520 -20.17 27.15 -3.73
N GLY A 521 -19.83 25.90 -4.01
CA GLY A 521 -20.67 24.76 -3.66
C GLY A 521 -20.92 24.64 -2.17
N LEU A 522 -19.87 24.79 -1.36
CA LEU A 522 -19.96 24.77 0.11
C LEU A 522 -20.89 25.87 0.65
N GLN A 523 -20.73 27.11 0.16
CA GLN A 523 -21.61 28.23 0.55
C GLN A 523 -23.09 27.94 0.25
N ARG A 524 -23.37 27.32 -0.90
CA ARG A 524 -24.75 26.97 -1.29
C ARG A 524 -25.33 25.84 -0.45
N LEU A 525 -24.51 24.87 -0.07
CA LEU A 525 -24.93 23.78 0.81
C LEU A 525 -25.14 24.29 2.25
N ALA A 526 -24.25 25.15 2.74
CA ALA A 526 -24.39 25.80 4.05
C ALA A 526 -25.66 26.65 4.14
N ALA A 527 -26.02 27.37 3.08
CA ALA A 527 -27.27 28.12 3.01
C ALA A 527 -28.53 27.22 3.07
N LYS A 528 -28.39 25.91 2.85
CA LYS A 528 -29.44 24.88 3.01
C LYS A 528 -29.36 24.17 4.37
N GLY A 529 -28.52 24.63 5.27
CA GLY A 529 -28.34 24.04 6.61
C GLY A 529 -27.44 22.81 6.68
N TRP A 530 -26.62 22.56 5.64
CA TRP A 530 -25.67 21.44 5.65
C TRP A 530 -24.30 21.84 5.11
N ALA A 531 -23.24 21.45 5.81
CA ALA A 531 -21.87 21.68 5.36
C ALA A 531 -20.97 20.51 5.79
N PRO A 532 -20.08 20.02 4.91
CA PRO A 532 -19.00 19.12 5.32
C PRO A 532 -17.93 19.90 6.09
N THR A 533 -17.18 19.19 6.95
CA THR A 533 -15.93 19.71 7.48
C THR A 533 -14.86 19.63 6.40
N VAL A 534 -14.13 20.72 6.15
CA VAL A 534 -13.01 20.73 5.18
C VAL A 534 -11.73 21.09 5.89
N VAL A 535 -10.77 20.19 5.88
CA VAL A 535 -9.43 20.35 6.44
C VAL A 535 -8.45 20.47 5.28
N ALA A 536 -7.86 21.65 5.12
CA ALA A 536 -6.76 21.86 4.19
C ALA A 536 -5.44 21.57 4.91
N ALA A 537 -4.69 20.59 4.42
CA ALA A 537 -3.36 20.30 4.94
C ALA A 537 -2.40 21.43 4.58
N PRO A 538 -1.55 21.88 5.51
CA PRO A 538 -0.55 22.91 5.23
C PRO A 538 0.55 22.42 4.30
N THR A 539 0.87 21.12 4.39
CA THR A 539 1.86 20.39 3.59
C THR A 539 1.25 19.08 3.12
N GLY A 540 1.91 18.38 2.24
CA GLY A 540 1.52 17.05 1.82
C GLY A 540 1.24 16.93 0.32
N ASP A 541 1.17 15.69 -0.12
CA ASP A 541 1.00 15.29 -1.51
C ASP A 541 -0.31 14.54 -1.73
N HIS A 542 -0.73 14.46 -3.00
CA HIS A 542 -1.96 13.76 -3.39
C HIS A 542 -2.00 12.28 -2.95
N PRO A 543 -0.96 11.45 -3.19
CA PRO A 543 -0.95 10.03 -2.84
C PRO A 543 -0.61 9.72 -1.38
N LEU A 544 -0.43 10.70 -0.50
CA LEU A 544 -0.05 10.53 0.91
C LEU A 544 1.34 9.87 1.10
N LEU A 545 2.32 10.25 0.32
CA LEU A 545 3.70 9.77 0.51
C LEU A 545 4.45 10.56 1.58
N GLN A 546 4.04 11.83 1.82
CA GLN A 546 4.60 12.64 2.90
C GLN A 546 4.03 12.24 4.26
N ARG A 547 4.91 12.23 5.26
CA ARG A 547 4.53 11.87 6.63
C ARG A 547 3.50 12.82 7.23
N ASP A 548 3.71 14.12 7.07
CA ASP A 548 2.86 15.15 7.68
C ASP A 548 1.37 14.96 7.32
N ILE A 549 1.09 14.67 6.03
CA ILE A 549 -0.29 14.43 5.61
C ILE A 549 -0.80 13.06 6.05
N GLN A 550 0.08 12.04 6.18
CA GLN A 550 -0.30 10.75 6.77
C GLN A 550 -0.71 10.94 8.24
N ASP A 551 0.11 11.64 9.02
CA ASP A 551 -0.16 11.91 10.44
C ASP A 551 -1.42 12.79 10.61
N LEU A 552 -1.62 13.79 9.74
CA LEU A 552 -2.85 14.58 9.71
C LEU A 552 -4.08 13.71 9.44
N VAL A 553 -4.04 12.84 8.45
CA VAL A 553 -5.16 11.93 8.11
C VAL A 553 -5.44 11.00 9.27
N ARG A 554 -4.41 10.37 9.86
CA ARG A 554 -4.57 9.45 11.01
C ARG A 554 -5.20 10.16 12.20
N GLY A 555 -4.68 11.33 12.58
CA GLY A 555 -5.23 12.15 13.66
C GLY A 555 -6.66 12.62 13.38
N HIS A 556 -6.98 12.94 12.12
CA HIS A 556 -8.33 13.36 11.75
C HIS A 556 -9.33 12.19 11.80
N LEU A 557 -8.94 10.98 11.35
CA LEU A 557 -9.78 9.78 11.50
C LEU A 557 -10.10 9.48 12.97
N MET A 558 -9.12 9.62 13.86
CA MET A 558 -9.31 9.50 15.30
C MET A 558 -10.29 10.57 15.83
N THR A 559 -10.13 11.83 15.41
CA THR A 559 -11.01 12.93 15.78
C THR A 559 -12.45 12.67 15.35
N VAL A 560 -12.66 12.18 14.11
CA VAL A 560 -14.00 11.81 13.61
C VAL A 560 -14.59 10.67 14.43
N ALA A 561 -13.82 9.61 14.70
CA ALA A 561 -14.28 8.49 15.50
C ALA A 561 -14.72 8.93 16.92
N MET A 562 -13.94 9.75 17.58
CA MET A 562 -14.26 10.30 18.91
C MET A 562 -15.47 11.23 18.88
N ARG A 563 -15.60 12.07 17.85
CA ARG A 563 -16.77 12.96 17.68
C ARG A 563 -18.07 12.19 17.48
N GLU A 564 -18.02 11.13 16.65
CA GLU A 564 -19.23 10.36 16.30
C GLU A 564 -19.63 9.34 17.37
N PHE A 565 -18.68 8.88 18.18
CA PHE A 565 -18.89 7.82 19.18
C PHE A 565 -18.21 8.13 20.52
N PRO A 566 -18.48 9.28 21.15
CA PRO A 566 -17.79 9.71 22.36
C PRO A 566 -17.94 8.73 23.55
N ASP A 567 -19.09 8.06 23.65
CA ASP A 567 -19.40 7.15 24.75
C ASP A 567 -18.95 5.70 24.51
N ALA A 568 -18.59 5.37 23.26
CA ALA A 568 -18.24 4.00 22.87
C ALA A 568 -16.73 3.77 22.81
N LEU A 569 -15.94 4.83 22.79
CA LEU A 569 -14.49 4.75 22.63
C LEU A 569 -13.75 5.01 23.93
N ARG A 570 -12.66 4.28 24.12
CA ARG A 570 -11.72 4.49 25.21
C ARG A 570 -10.73 5.57 24.80
N ILE A 571 -10.63 6.64 25.57
CA ILE A 571 -9.62 7.68 25.35
C ILE A 571 -8.25 7.06 25.69
N PRO A 572 -7.27 7.08 24.77
CA PRO A 572 -5.91 6.72 25.10
C PRO A 572 -5.42 7.67 26.20
N VAL A 573 -5.07 7.12 27.35
CA VAL A 573 -4.42 7.91 28.40
C VAL A 573 -3.05 8.27 27.85
N GLN A 574 -2.84 9.54 27.49
CA GLN A 574 -1.48 10.03 27.19
C GLN A 574 -0.61 9.74 28.41
N PRO A 575 0.56 9.10 28.28
CA PRO A 575 1.50 9.02 29.37
C PRO A 575 1.79 10.46 29.84
N PRO A 576 1.94 10.72 31.15
CA PRO A 576 2.25 12.05 31.65
C PRO A 576 3.54 12.52 30.97
N THR A 577 3.48 13.69 30.31
CA THR A 577 4.66 14.37 29.80
C THR A 577 5.59 14.64 30.97
N GLU A 578 6.82 14.12 30.94
CA GLU A 578 7.84 14.26 32.00
C GLU A 578 8.38 15.69 32.14
N ASP A 579 7.61 16.72 31.86
CA ASP A 579 8.00 18.13 31.97
C ASP A 579 6.92 18.97 32.69
N GLU A 580 6.66 18.69 33.98
CA GLU A 580 6.22 19.71 34.93
C GLU A 580 7.23 19.80 36.08
N PRO A 581 8.05 20.86 36.15
CA PRO A 581 8.92 21.06 37.31
C PRO A 581 8.05 21.29 38.53
N SER A 582 8.20 20.41 39.53
CA SER A 582 7.60 20.51 40.85
C SER A 582 7.83 21.91 41.42
N ARG A 583 6.78 22.73 41.49
CA ARG A 583 6.80 23.95 42.31
C ARG A 583 6.78 23.52 43.79
N VAL A 584 7.93 23.66 44.42
CA VAL A 584 8.06 23.60 45.88
C VAL A 584 7.34 24.84 46.45
N PRO A 585 6.39 24.71 47.39
CA PRO A 585 5.82 25.87 48.05
C PRO A 585 6.83 26.39 49.08
N THR A 586 7.14 27.66 49.01
CA THR A 586 7.79 28.47 50.08
C THR A 586 6.79 28.90 51.13
#